data_f97ee78a105e52d04cbcbbac12d91669
#
_entry.id   f97ee78a105e52d04cbcbbac12d91669
#
_cell.length_a   1.000
_cell.length_b   1.000
_cell.length_c   1.000
_cell.angle_alpha   90.00
_cell.angle_beta   90.00
_cell.angle_gamma   90.00
#
_symmetry.space_group_name_H-M   'P 1'
#
loop_
_entity.id
_entity.type
_entity.pdbx_description
1 polymer ?
#
loop_
_entity_poly.entity_id
_entity_poly.type
_entity_poly.pdbx_seq_one_letter_code
_entity_poly.pdbx_strand_id
1 'polypeptide(L)'
;MTETKEQALSDIVQISRQYQRSIRIDADIGRADALDGYIFHSTASSVIDGMCRQVAGTNQRSFTWTGPFGGGKSSLAVALASALHPDKALRAKARSALQLDSKSAFDKAFPVRKGWLVVPTVGRRGSVVSELGAAIRKAQGKSFDGRNKP
;
A
#
# COMPACT_ATOMS: atom_id res chain seq x y z
N MET A 1 -12.38 23.76 -48.86
CA MET A 1 -12.60 22.46 -48.19
C MET A 1 -11.45 22.28 -47.23
N THR A 2 -11.69 22.49 -45.94
CA THR A 2 -10.68 22.31 -44.87
C THR A 2 -10.61 20.85 -44.55
N GLU A 3 -9.54 20.15 -44.91
CA GLU A 3 -9.25 18.79 -44.47
C GLU A 3 -9.16 18.77 -42.93
N THR A 4 -10.14 18.18 -42.30
CA THR A 4 -10.05 17.88 -40.86
C THR A 4 -9.05 16.73 -40.71
N LYS A 5 -7.84 17.06 -40.27
CA LYS A 5 -6.78 16.08 -40.00
C LYS A 5 -7.28 15.17 -38.86
N GLU A 6 -7.61 13.93 -39.17
CA GLU A 6 -7.96 12.95 -38.15
C GLU A 6 -6.74 12.74 -37.24
N GLN A 7 -6.88 13.12 -35.98
CA GLN A 7 -5.84 12.94 -34.98
C GLN A 7 -6.16 11.67 -34.19
N ALA A 8 -5.21 10.75 -34.10
CA ALA A 8 -5.41 9.51 -33.37
C ALA A 8 -5.57 9.81 -31.88
N LEU A 9 -6.44 9.09 -31.20
CA LEU A 9 -6.70 9.23 -29.75
C LEU A 9 -5.43 9.02 -28.93
N SER A 10 -4.53 8.14 -29.39
CA SER A 10 -3.20 7.91 -28.81
C SER A 10 -2.29 9.14 -28.78
N ASP A 11 -2.52 10.13 -29.65
CA ASP A 11 -1.72 11.34 -29.73
C ASP A 11 -2.19 12.39 -28.71
N ILE A 12 -3.41 12.24 -28.21
CA ILE A 12 -4.08 13.19 -27.32
C ILE A 12 -4.13 12.65 -25.88
N VAL A 13 -4.26 11.33 -25.72
CA VAL A 13 -4.44 10.70 -24.42
C VAL A 13 -3.17 9.97 -24.00
N GLN A 14 -2.53 10.43 -22.93
CA GLN A 14 -1.41 9.75 -22.30
C GLN A 14 -1.91 9.04 -21.03
N ILE A 15 -1.83 7.72 -21.00
CA ILE A 15 -2.15 6.93 -19.81
C ILE A 15 -0.87 6.80 -18.98
N SER A 16 -0.90 7.31 -17.76
CA SER A 16 0.22 7.15 -16.82
C SER A 16 0.49 5.68 -16.55
N ARG A 17 1.77 5.29 -16.48
CA ARG A 17 2.22 3.90 -16.29
C ARG A 17 1.57 3.20 -15.10
N GLN A 18 1.27 3.92 -14.04
CA GLN A 18 0.62 3.42 -12.83
C GLN A 18 -0.79 2.85 -13.07
N TYR A 19 -1.50 3.30 -14.12
CA TYR A 19 -2.82 2.79 -14.49
C TYR A 19 -2.76 1.65 -15.51
N GLN A 20 -1.58 1.35 -16.04
CA GLN A 20 -1.38 0.29 -17.04
C GLN A 20 -1.22 -1.11 -16.43
N ARG A 21 -1.02 -1.21 -15.12
CA ARG A 21 -0.86 -2.47 -14.42
C ARG A 21 -1.59 -2.47 -13.07
N SER A 22 -1.98 -3.66 -12.62
CA SER A 22 -2.51 -3.83 -11.28
C SER A 22 -1.45 -3.57 -10.22
N ILE A 23 -1.82 -2.92 -9.13
CA ILE A 23 -0.97 -2.71 -7.97
C ILE A 23 -0.66 -4.06 -7.29
N ARG A 24 0.61 -4.29 -7.00
CA ARG A 24 1.12 -5.49 -6.34
C ARG A 24 1.73 -5.12 -5.00
N ILE A 25 1.15 -5.64 -3.94
CA ILE A 25 1.58 -5.36 -2.56
C ILE A 25 3.05 -5.73 -2.33
N ASP A 26 3.48 -6.89 -2.86
CA ASP A 26 4.84 -7.42 -2.72
C ASP A 26 5.92 -6.64 -3.50
N ALA A 27 5.52 -5.84 -4.49
CA ALA A 27 6.41 -5.10 -5.36
C ALA A 27 6.32 -3.58 -5.22
N ASP A 28 5.18 -3.06 -4.78
CA ASP A 28 4.89 -1.63 -4.79
C ASP A 28 5.01 -0.97 -3.41
N ILE A 29 4.98 -1.73 -2.32
CA ILE A 29 5.31 -1.19 -0.99
C ILE A 29 6.79 -0.75 -0.97
N GLY A 30 7.00 0.47 -0.48
CA GLY A 30 8.33 1.08 -0.43
C GLY A 30 8.66 1.94 -1.65
N ARG A 31 7.80 2.01 -2.65
CA ARG A 31 7.98 2.80 -3.87
C ARG A 31 7.17 4.08 -3.81
N ALA A 32 7.83 5.22 -3.97
CA ALA A 32 7.15 6.52 -3.96
C ALA A 32 6.23 6.73 -5.17
N ASP A 33 6.64 6.22 -6.35
CA ASP A 33 5.85 6.30 -7.58
C ASP A 33 4.57 5.46 -7.56
N ALA A 34 4.47 4.47 -6.67
CA ALA A 34 3.25 3.68 -6.47
C ALA A 34 2.08 4.49 -5.86
N LEU A 35 2.39 5.68 -5.31
CA LEU A 35 1.40 6.58 -4.73
C LEU A 35 1.00 7.72 -5.69
N ASP A 36 1.64 7.81 -6.86
CA ASP A 36 1.33 8.86 -7.83
C ASP A 36 -0.07 8.68 -8.38
N GLY A 37 -0.88 9.75 -8.32
CA GLY A 37 -2.28 9.71 -8.76
C GLY A 37 -3.21 8.88 -7.88
N TYR A 38 -2.80 8.48 -6.68
CA TYR A 38 -3.70 7.83 -5.73
C TYR A 38 -4.83 8.78 -5.33
N ILE A 39 -6.07 8.36 -5.55
CA ILE A 39 -7.25 9.12 -5.18
C ILE A 39 -7.81 8.56 -3.87
N PHE A 40 -7.76 9.37 -2.82
CA PHE A 40 -8.32 9.01 -1.52
C PHE A 40 -9.80 9.35 -1.49
N HIS A 41 -10.65 8.34 -1.52
CA HIS A 41 -12.11 8.47 -1.56
C HIS A 41 -12.74 8.13 -0.20
N SER A 42 -14.01 8.49 -0.02
CA SER A 42 -14.74 8.36 1.24
C SER A 42 -14.77 6.95 1.82
N THR A 43 -14.86 5.92 0.98
CA THR A 43 -14.82 4.52 1.44
C THR A 43 -13.46 4.18 2.06
N ALA A 44 -12.34 4.63 1.47
CA ALA A 44 -11.00 4.42 2.02
C ALA A 44 -10.83 5.16 3.36
N SER A 45 -11.35 6.39 3.46
CA SER A 45 -11.38 7.15 4.72
C SER A 45 -12.14 6.39 5.81
N SER A 46 -13.36 5.94 5.50
CA SER A 46 -14.18 5.18 6.45
C SER A 46 -13.51 3.90 6.94
N VAL A 47 -12.76 3.19 6.07
CA VAL A 47 -11.99 2.00 6.44
C VAL A 47 -10.90 2.36 7.43
N ILE A 48 -10.09 3.39 7.14
CA ILE A 48 -9.01 3.83 8.05
C ILE A 48 -9.57 4.30 9.39
N ASP A 49 -10.62 5.12 9.39
CA ASP A 49 -11.27 5.59 10.61
C ASP A 49 -11.84 4.45 11.45
N GLY A 50 -12.42 3.45 10.80
CA GLY A 50 -12.90 2.24 11.45
C GLY A 50 -11.76 1.47 12.12
N MET A 51 -10.65 1.27 11.41
CA MET A 51 -9.45 0.65 11.97
C MET A 51 -8.89 1.43 13.16
N CYS A 52 -8.76 2.75 13.05
CA CYS A 52 -8.27 3.60 14.12
C CYS A 52 -9.13 3.49 15.38
N ARG A 53 -10.46 3.53 15.24
CA ARG A 53 -11.38 3.37 16.37
C ARG A 53 -11.23 2.01 17.05
N GLN A 54 -11.14 0.93 16.27
CA GLN A 54 -11.02 -0.42 16.81
C GLN A 54 -9.66 -0.62 17.50
N VAL A 55 -8.57 -0.15 16.91
CA VAL A 55 -7.23 -0.24 17.52
C VAL A 55 -7.16 0.56 18.81
N ALA A 56 -7.76 1.76 18.85
CA ALA A 56 -7.71 2.63 20.02
C ALA A 56 -8.67 2.18 21.14
N GLY A 57 -9.83 1.63 20.78
CA GLY A 57 -10.89 1.29 21.74
C GLY A 57 -10.90 -0.18 22.17
N THR A 58 -10.17 -1.05 21.49
CA THR A 58 -10.15 -2.49 21.76
C THR A 58 -8.73 -3.05 21.58
N ASN A 59 -8.56 -4.36 21.78
CA ASN A 59 -7.33 -5.07 21.45
C ASN A 59 -7.30 -5.60 20.00
N GLN A 60 -8.21 -5.13 19.13
CA GLN A 60 -8.26 -5.55 17.74
C GLN A 60 -6.99 -5.14 17.00
N ARG A 61 -6.34 -6.11 16.35
CA ARG A 61 -5.10 -5.93 15.58
C ARG A 61 -5.15 -6.62 14.22
N SER A 62 -6.24 -7.34 13.93
CA SER A 62 -6.44 -8.07 12.69
C SER A 62 -7.64 -7.50 11.94
N PHE A 63 -7.47 -7.21 10.65
CA PHE A 63 -8.50 -6.63 9.80
C PHE A 63 -8.56 -7.36 8.47
N THR A 64 -9.76 -7.58 7.97
CA THR A 64 -10.01 -8.15 6.65
C THR A 64 -10.76 -7.13 5.79
N TRP A 65 -10.24 -6.87 4.60
CA TRP A 65 -10.90 -6.02 3.62
C TRP A 65 -11.43 -6.87 2.47
N THR A 66 -12.73 -6.83 2.28
CA THR A 66 -13.42 -7.51 1.19
C THR A 66 -14.04 -6.48 0.26
N GLY A 67 -14.32 -6.88 -0.97
CA GLY A 67 -14.95 -6.02 -1.97
C GLY A 67 -14.64 -6.47 -3.40
N PRO A 68 -15.29 -5.88 -4.39
CA PRO A 68 -15.13 -6.25 -5.80
C PRO A 68 -13.71 -6.00 -6.32
N PHE A 69 -13.39 -6.61 -7.47
CA PHE A 69 -12.18 -6.28 -8.22
C PHE A 69 -12.20 -4.80 -8.62
N GLY A 70 -11.02 -4.17 -8.68
CA GLY A 70 -10.91 -2.76 -9.01
C GLY A 70 -11.29 -1.79 -7.87
N GLY A 71 -11.79 -2.27 -6.74
CA GLY A 71 -12.22 -1.46 -5.60
C GLY A 71 -11.10 -0.78 -4.79
N GLY A 72 -9.88 -0.70 -5.30
CA GLY A 72 -8.78 0.05 -4.68
C GLY A 72 -8.14 -0.59 -3.43
N LYS A 73 -8.51 -1.84 -3.06
CA LYS A 73 -7.99 -2.51 -1.84
C LYS A 73 -6.47 -2.58 -1.79
N SER A 74 -5.84 -3.00 -2.87
CA SER A 74 -4.38 -3.09 -2.94
C SER A 74 -3.71 -1.72 -2.92
N SER A 75 -4.31 -0.72 -3.56
CA SER A 75 -3.83 0.66 -3.53
C SER A 75 -3.88 1.23 -2.12
N LEU A 76 -5.00 1.01 -1.41
CA LEU A 76 -5.14 1.43 -0.01
C LEU A 76 -4.12 0.70 0.90
N ALA A 77 -3.90 -0.61 0.68
CA ALA A 77 -2.91 -1.37 1.45
C ALA A 77 -1.49 -0.84 1.23
N VAL A 78 -1.11 -0.52 -0.01
CA VAL A 78 0.20 0.08 -0.33
C VAL A 78 0.32 1.47 0.31
N ALA A 79 -0.69 2.31 0.20
CA ALA A 79 -0.69 3.65 0.79
C ALA A 79 -0.60 3.60 2.32
N LEU A 80 -1.38 2.72 2.96
CA LEU A 80 -1.35 2.52 4.42
C LEU A 80 0.01 1.99 4.89
N ALA A 81 0.56 0.98 4.23
CA ALA A 81 1.89 0.45 4.54
C ALA A 81 2.98 1.51 4.37
N SER A 82 2.88 2.34 3.33
CA SER A 82 3.81 3.45 3.09
C SER A 82 3.68 4.56 4.14
N ALA A 83 2.47 4.81 4.69
CA ALA A 83 2.27 5.76 5.79
C ALA A 83 2.91 5.30 7.11
N LEU A 84 3.26 4.03 7.23
CA LEU A 84 3.96 3.43 8.37
C LEU A 84 5.45 3.17 8.10
N HIS A 85 5.93 3.42 6.89
CA HIS A 85 7.27 3.05 6.43
C HIS A 85 8.39 3.80 7.21
N PRO A 86 9.57 3.17 7.43
CA PRO A 86 10.72 3.82 8.07
C PRO A 86 11.23 5.05 7.32
N ASP A 87 11.22 5.03 5.98
CA ASP A 87 11.61 6.18 5.16
C ASP A 87 10.67 7.36 5.39
N LYS A 88 11.22 8.49 5.83
CA LYS A 88 10.44 9.68 6.20
C LYS A 88 9.79 10.35 4.98
N ALA A 89 10.47 10.38 3.84
CA ALA A 89 9.96 11.04 2.64
C ALA A 89 8.78 10.25 2.05
N LEU A 90 8.92 8.94 1.94
CA LEU A 90 7.84 8.05 1.51
C LEU A 90 6.64 8.12 2.47
N ARG A 91 6.91 8.10 3.78
CA ARG A 91 5.86 8.22 4.79
C ARG A 91 5.11 9.56 4.69
N ALA A 92 5.81 10.68 4.50
CA ALA A 92 5.18 11.98 4.34
C ALA A 92 4.30 12.03 3.09
N LYS A 93 4.79 11.51 1.96
CA LYS A 93 4.02 11.41 0.71
C LYS A 93 2.76 10.57 0.89
N ALA A 94 2.87 9.42 1.54
CA ALA A 94 1.73 8.53 1.80
C ALA A 94 0.70 9.17 2.74
N ARG A 95 1.14 9.86 3.79
CA ARG A 95 0.25 10.58 4.70
C ARG A 95 -0.50 11.70 4.00
N SER A 96 0.18 12.45 3.13
CA SER A 96 -0.46 13.46 2.29
C SER A 96 -1.49 12.85 1.35
N ALA A 97 -1.15 11.73 0.68
CA ALA A 97 -2.06 11.03 -0.21
C ALA A 97 -3.30 10.46 0.52
N LEU A 98 -3.17 10.08 1.78
CA LEU A 98 -4.25 9.61 2.65
C LEU A 98 -4.93 10.73 3.45
N GLN A 99 -4.57 11.99 3.22
CA GLN A 99 -5.11 13.17 3.91
C GLN A 99 -5.05 13.06 5.45
N LEU A 100 -3.98 12.46 5.96
CA LEU A 100 -3.73 12.29 7.39
C LEU A 100 -2.98 13.51 7.94
N ASP A 101 -3.57 14.23 8.87
CA ASP A 101 -2.89 15.30 9.59
C ASP A 101 -2.00 14.78 10.72
N SER A 102 -1.16 15.68 11.29
CA SER A 102 -0.15 15.31 12.31
C SER A 102 -0.74 14.90 13.66
N LYS A 103 -2.01 15.20 13.92
CA LYS A 103 -2.70 14.92 15.20
C LYS A 103 -3.88 13.97 15.00
N SER A 104 -3.90 13.26 13.92
CA SER A 104 -5.01 12.40 13.53
C SER A 104 -5.21 11.24 14.51
N ALA A 105 -6.42 10.68 14.51
CA ALA A 105 -6.72 9.42 15.18
C ALA A 105 -5.78 8.29 14.73
N PHE A 106 -5.26 8.39 13.51
CA PHE A 106 -4.28 7.49 12.95
C PHE A 106 -2.98 7.45 13.77
N ASP A 107 -2.42 8.59 14.17
CA ASP A 107 -1.19 8.63 14.97
C ASP A 107 -1.35 8.03 16.37
N LYS A 108 -2.56 8.12 16.93
CA LYS A 108 -2.90 7.48 18.21
C LYS A 108 -3.00 5.97 18.06
N ALA A 109 -3.63 5.49 17.00
CA ALA A 109 -3.81 4.06 16.74
C ALA A 109 -2.52 3.40 16.25
N PHE A 110 -1.76 4.08 15.41
CA PHE A 110 -0.55 3.58 14.76
C PHE A 110 0.64 4.52 14.99
N PRO A 111 1.18 4.59 16.21
CA PRO A 111 2.29 5.50 16.52
C PRO A 111 3.54 5.13 15.73
N VAL A 112 4.09 6.08 14.97
CA VAL A 112 5.26 5.90 14.13
C VAL A 112 6.44 6.70 14.66
N ARG A 113 7.27 6.12 15.50
CA ARG A 113 8.50 6.77 15.99
C ARG A 113 9.67 6.62 15.00
N LYS A 114 9.99 5.38 14.61
CA LYS A 114 11.10 5.04 13.69
C LYS A 114 10.63 4.37 12.39
N GLY A 115 9.33 4.18 12.22
CA GLY A 115 8.72 3.35 11.18
C GLY A 115 8.39 1.95 11.68
N TRP A 116 7.53 1.28 10.94
CA TRP A 116 7.11 -0.10 11.21
C TRP A 116 7.86 -1.03 10.27
N LEU A 117 8.16 -2.24 10.72
CA LEU A 117 8.57 -3.31 9.85
C LEU A 117 7.31 -3.82 9.10
N VAL A 118 7.20 -3.44 7.84
CA VAL A 118 6.11 -3.91 6.99
C VAL A 118 6.53 -5.22 6.32
N VAL A 119 5.72 -6.27 6.46
CA VAL A 119 5.99 -7.60 5.92
C VAL A 119 4.92 -7.95 4.88
N PRO A 120 5.08 -7.54 3.61
CA PRO A 120 4.11 -7.86 2.57
C PRO A 120 4.19 -9.35 2.24
N THR A 121 3.06 -10.04 2.40
CA THR A 121 2.95 -11.46 2.11
C THR A 121 1.80 -11.69 1.14
N VAL A 122 2.09 -12.31 -0.01
CA VAL A 122 1.09 -12.69 -1.00
C VAL A 122 0.84 -14.19 -0.87
N GLY A 123 -0.41 -14.56 -0.62
CA GLY A 123 -0.81 -15.95 -0.50
C GLY A 123 -0.60 -16.71 -1.80
N ARG A 124 0.04 -17.87 -1.72
CA ARG A 124 0.25 -18.82 -2.81
C ARG A 124 -0.22 -20.21 -2.38
N ARG A 125 -0.36 -21.13 -3.33
CA ARG A 125 -0.56 -22.54 -3.00
C ARG A 125 0.73 -23.08 -2.38
N GLY A 126 0.69 -23.43 -1.10
CA GLY A 126 1.85 -23.91 -0.35
C GLY A 126 1.70 -23.73 1.16
N SER A 127 2.81 -23.85 1.87
CA SER A 127 2.85 -23.66 3.33
C SER A 127 2.81 -22.18 3.69
N VAL A 128 1.77 -21.73 4.36
CA VAL A 128 1.65 -20.35 4.89
C VAL A 128 2.81 -19.98 5.80
N VAL A 129 3.28 -20.92 6.63
CA VAL A 129 4.41 -20.71 7.55
C VAL A 129 5.71 -20.43 6.78
N SER A 130 5.96 -21.18 5.70
CA SER A 130 7.14 -21.01 4.86
C SER A 130 7.11 -19.65 4.16
N GLU A 131 5.99 -19.27 3.57
CA GLU A 131 5.81 -17.99 2.86
C GLU A 131 5.98 -16.80 3.83
N LEU A 132 5.35 -16.86 4.99
CA LEU A 132 5.47 -15.83 6.01
C LEU A 132 6.90 -15.71 6.53
N GLY A 133 7.56 -16.83 6.79
CA GLY A 133 8.97 -16.86 7.21
C GLY A 133 9.91 -16.25 6.16
N ALA A 134 9.67 -16.53 4.88
CA ALA A 134 10.42 -15.92 3.78
C ALA A 134 10.19 -14.40 3.69
N ALA A 135 8.93 -13.95 3.82
CA ALA A 135 8.57 -12.55 3.79
C ALA A 135 9.20 -11.76 4.96
N ILE A 136 9.21 -12.32 6.17
CA ILE A 136 9.84 -11.71 7.35
C ILE A 136 11.35 -11.56 7.11
N ARG A 137 12.04 -12.60 6.67
CA ARG A 137 13.49 -12.54 6.38
C ARG A 137 13.81 -11.49 5.33
N LYS A 138 13.02 -11.43 4.26
CA LYS A 138 13.16 -10.40 3.22
C LYS A 138 12.98 -8.99 3.79
N ALA A 139 11.94 -8.77 4.60
CA ALA A 139 11.66 -7.46 5.19
C ALA A 139 12.75 -7.02 6.19
N GLN A 140 13.45 -7.96 6.85
CA GLN A 140 14.57 -7.68 7.74
C GLN A 140 15.90 -7.44 7.01
N GLY A 141 15.93 -7.48 5.67
CA GLY A 141 17.16 -7.37 4.87
C GLY A 141 18.11 -8.58 5.01
N LYS A 142 17.64 -9.69 5.58
CA LYS A 142 18.44 -10.91 5.71
C LYS A 142 18.33 -11.71 4.42
N SER A 143 19.42 -11.75 3.65
CA SER A 143 19.56 -12.66 2.51
C SER A 143 19.44 -14.11 2.99
N PHE A 144 18.70 -14.92 2.24
CA PHE A 144 18.64 -16.37 2.49
C PHE A 144 19.98 -16.99 2.08
N ASP A 145 20.88 -17.16 3.03
CA ASP A 145 22.01 -18.10 2.87
C ASP A 145 21.47 -19.51 3.15
N GLY A 146 21.34 -20.32 2.08
CA GLY A 146 20.74 -21.66 2.13
C GLY A 146 21.51 -22.70 2.94
N ARG A 147 22.40 -22.30 3.83
CA ARG A 147 23.29 -23.16 4.61
C ARG A 147 22.77 -23.59 5.98
N ASN A 148 21.61 -23.14 6.39
CA ASN A 148 20.97 -23.65 7.61
C ASN A 148 19.75 -24.52 7.25
N LYS A 149 19.99 -25.75 6.78
CA LYS A 149 19.05 -26.86 6.96
C LYS A 149 19.27 -27.41 8.37
N PRO A 150 18.16 -27.69 9.12
CA PRO A 150 18.23 -28.47 10.36
C PRO A 150 18.68 -29.90 10.08
#